data_6e94974f54bfea59ecc6d9b1f44fc265
#
_entry.id   6e94974f54bfea59ecc6d9b1f44fc265
#
_cell.length_a   1.000
_cell.length_b   1.000
_cell.length_c   1.000
_cell.angle_alpha   90.00
_cell.angle_beta   90.00
_cell.angle_gamma   90.00
#
_symmetry.space_group_name_H-M   'P 1'
#
loop_
_entity.id
_entity.type
_entity.pdbx_description
1 polymer ?
#
loop_
_entity_poly.entity_id
_entity_poly.type
_entity_poly.pdbx_seq_one_letter_code
_entity_poly.pdbx_strand_id
1 'polypeptide(L)'
;MLIVLLIAASVFLFEGDMPAAQVDAKYSNAESKFLIMENGARVHYRDQGQEGGMPVVLVHGAMASLHTWEPWVEILGQRYRVITLDLPAHGLTGAVPSGEYGAEAFTQTIDAVANEVGLDTFVLGGNSMGGGATWRYALEHPQRVTAMVLVDSVPPASWQGESEDSESRRSGPVAFSLLRQGWFRAIAGALDPAPLIGQGLRAAYNDSPVVTEALVDRYYELIMRDGTRAAILGRTDSYSNADTKMPDLSVLTQPTLVIWGAQDSVIPVSAAAAFETALPNVRTVIFDDLGHIPMEEDPQRTAAEVVSFLEAL
;
A
#
# COMPACT_ATOMS: atom_id res chain seq x y z
N MET A 1 2.42 -39.37 -23.70
CA MET A 1 2.48 -38.01 -24.24
C MET A 1 1.74 -37.01 -23.33
N LEU A 2 0.48 -37.29 -22.94
CA LEU A 2 -0.29 -36.37 -22.03
C LEU A 2 0.39 -36.15 -20.67
N ILE A 3 0.90 -37.20 -20.04
CA ILE A 3 1.59 -37.14 -18.74
C ILE A 3 2.89 -36.31 -18.83
N VAL A 4 3.66 -36.44 -19.92
CA VAL A 4 4.89 -35.67 -20.14
C VAL A 4 4.55 -34.18 -20.38
N LEU A 5 3.45 -33.88 -21.07
CA LEU A 5 2.95 -32.52 -21.24
C LEU A 5 2.42 -31.92 -19.93
N LEU A 6 1.76 -32.70 -19.07
CA LEU A 6 1.31 -32.27 -17.75
C LEU A 6 2.49 -32.03 -16.79
N ILE A 7 3.53 -32.88 -16.84
CA ILE A 7 4.76 -32.68 -16.05
C ILE A 7 5.54 -31.45 -16.57
N ALA A 8 5.67 -31.29 -17.90
CA ALA A 8 6.28 -30.10 -18.45
C ALA A 8 5.50 -28.82 -18.12
N ALA A 9 4.17 -28.84 -18.22
CA ALA A 9 3.33 -27.72 -17.82
C ALA A 9 3.45 -27.40 -16.31
N SER A 10 3.57 -28.43 -15.45
CA SER A 10 3.74 -28.21 -14.01
C SER A 10 5.08 -27.53 -13.66
N VAL A 11 6.16 -27.84 -14.39
CA VAL A 11 7.47 -27.20 -14.18
C VAL A 11 7.45 -25.70 -14.53
N PHE A 12 6.56 -25.27 -15.45
CA PHE A 12 6.44 -23.87 -15.86
C PHE A 12 5.32 -23.10 -15.10
N LEU A 13 4.46 -23.81 -14.38
CA LEU A 13 3.31 -23.19 -13.69
C LEU A 13 3.50 -23.11 -12.17
N PHE A 14 4.40 -23.89 -11.60
CA PHE A 14 4.61 -23.95 -10.17
C PHE A 14 5.99 -23.37 -9.81
N GLU A 15 5.98 -22.36 -8.95
CA GLU A 15 7.18 -21.69 -8.48
C GLU A 15 7.19 -21.65 -6.95
N GLY A 16 8.31 -22.05 -6.35
CA GLY A 16 8.52 -22.00 -4.90
C GLY A 16 8.85 -20.58 -4.41
N ASP A 17 8.64 -20.33 -3.13
CA ASP A 17 9.03 -19.06 -2.53
C ASP A 17 10.56 -18.87 -2.54
N MET A 18 11.00 -17.64 -2.62
CA MET A 18 12.41 -17.25 -2.54
C MET A 18 12.87 -17.17 -1.08
N PRO A 19 14.09 -17.64 -0.74
CA PRO A 19 14.61 -17.52 0.62
C PRO A 19 14.56 -16.08 1.12
N ALA A 20 13.97 -15.86 2.29
CA ALA A 20 13.84 -14.52 2.89
C ALA A 20 15.17 -13.77 2.97
N ALA A 21 16.26 -14.45 3.37
CA ALA A 21 17.58 -13.84 3.46
C ALA A 21 18.13 -13.33 2.11
N GLN A 22 17.78 -13.99 0.99
CA GLN A 22 18.19 -13.56 -0.34
C GLN A 22 17.44 -12.27 -0.74
N VAL A 23 16.14 -12.22 -0.52
CA VAL A 23 15.31 -11.05 -0.83
C VAL A 23 15.69 -9.89 0.08
N ASP A 24 15.84 -10.14 1.40
CA ASP A 24 16.28 -9.13 2.36
C ASP A 24 17.64 -8.51 1.94
N ALA A 25 18.62 -9.33 1.55
CA ALA A 25 19.92 -8.84 1.13
C ALA A 25 19.89 -7.99 -0.16
N LYS A 26 18.92 -8.23 -1.05
CA LYS A 26 18.76 -7.48 -2.30
C LYS A 26 18.05 -6.14 -2.11
N TYR A 27 17.04 -6.10 -1.23
CA TYR A 27 16.13 -4.96 -1.10
C TYR A 27 16.32 -4.13 0.17
N SER A 28 17.15 -4.57 1.13
CA SER A 28 17.62 -3.70 2.20
C SER A 28 18.78 -2.82 1.74
N ASN A 29 18.94 -1.67 2.38
CA ASN A 29 20.06 -0.75 2.19
C ASN A 29 20.57 -0.24 3.55
N ALA A 30 21.48 0.73 3.55
CA ALA A 30 22.07 1.28 4.77
C ALA A 30 21.03 1.94 5.70
N GLU A 31 19.91 2.41 5.15
CA GLU A 31 18.83 3.07 5.90
C GLU A 31 17.79 2.07 6.45
N SER A 32 17.87 0.80 6.03
CA SER A 32 16.93 -0.24 6.46
C SER A 32 17.11 -0.58 7.93
N LYS A 33 16.03 -0.46 8.69
CA LYS A 33 15.95 -0.78 10.12
C LYS A 33 14.84 -1.80 10.35
N PHE A 34 14.92 -2.53 11.45
CA PHE A 34 13.97 -3.57 11.80
C PHE A 34 13.56 -3.47 13.26
N LEU A 35 12.27 -3.31 13.50
CA LEU A 35 11.64 -3.34 14.81
C LEU A 35 11.05 -4.73 15.06
N ILE A 36 11.25 -5.30 16.24
CA ILE A 36 10.57 -6.50 16.69
C ILE A 36 9.41 -6.08 17.58
N MET A 37 8.19 -6.31 17.13
CA MET A 37 6.98 -6.05 17.89
C MET A 37 6.73 -7.16 18.94
N GLU A 38 5.88 -6.90 19.94
CA GLU A 38 5.53 -7.87 20.99
C GLU A 38 4.89 -9.17 20.44
N ASN A 39 4.14 -9.07 19.33
CA ASN A 39 3.56 -10.21 18.62
C ASN A 39 4.57 -10.99 17.78
N GLY A 40 5.87 -10.64 17.84
CA GLY A 40 6.95 -11.27 17.11
C GLY A 40 7.12 -10.80 15.66
N ALA A 41 6.31 -9.85 15.17
CA ALA A 41 6.50 -9.29 13.83
C ALA A 41 7.83 -8.54 13.75
N ARG A 42 8.60 -8.82 12.69
CA ARG A 42 9.83 -8.09 12.35
C ARG A 42 9.52 -7.04 11.30
N VAL A 43 9.22 -5.83 11.74
CA VAL A 43 8.79 -4.73 10.88
C VAL A 43 9.99 -4.02 10.27
N HIS A 44 10.05 -3.98 8.94
CA HIS A 44 11.02 -3.19 8.20
C HIS A 44 10.55 -1.75 8.06
N TYR A 45 11.43 -0.81 8.32
CA TYR A 45 11.19 0.62 8.14
C TYR A 45 12.48 1.36 7.78
N ARG A 46 12.32 2.59 7.27
CA ARG A 46 13.42 3.55 7.05
C ARG A 46 13.05 4.89 7.66
N ASP A 47 14.06 5.61 8.16
CA ASP A 47 13.94 6.93 8.77
C ASP A 47 14.99 7.82 8.12
N GLN A 48 14.57 8.68 7.22
CA GLN A 48 15.40 9.36 6.25
C GLN A 48 15.07 10.86 6.17
N GLY A 49 15.90 11.62 5.49
CA GLY A 49 15.67 13.04 5.22
C GLY A 49 16.23 13.96 6.28
N GLN A 50 15.56 15.11 6.48
CA GLN A 50 16.06 16.20 7.32
C GLN A 50 15.88 15.87 8.80
N GLU A 51 16.98 15.69 9.52
CA GLU A 51 16.95 15.54 10.99
C GLU A 51 16.33 16.79 11.64
N GLY A 52 15.34 16.56 12.53
CA GLY A 52 14.56 17.64 13.16
C GLY A 52 13.52 18.31 12.26
N GLY A 53 13.38 17.88 10.99
CA GLY A 53 12.30 18.29 10.12
C GLY A 53 10.93 17.77 10.59
N MET A 54 9.83 18.39 10.11
CA MET A 54 8.48 17.90 10.36
C MET A 54 8.40 16.42 9.95
N PRO A 55 7.95 15.52 10.84
CA PRO A 55 7.91 14.09 10.54
C PRO A 55 6.71 13.76 9.63
N VAL A 56 6.99 13.01 8.56
CA VAL A 56 6.01 12.49 7.60
C VAL A 56 6.17 10.97 7.56
N VAL A 57 5.12 10.24 7.94
CA VAL A 57 5.08 8.78 7.89
C VAL A 57 4.28 8.35 6.65
N LEU A 58 4.85 7.48 5.81
CA LEU A 58 4.26 7.05 4.54
C LEU A 58 4.02 5.54 4.51
N VAL A 59 2.79 5.15 4.19
CA VAL A 59 2.30 3.76 4.22
C VAL A 59 1.90 3.30 2.82
N HIS A 60 2.52 2.22 2.34
CA HIS A 60 2.32 1.69 0.98
C HIS A 60 0.98 0.97 0.78
N GLY A 61 0.62 0.73 -0.48
CA GLY A 61 -0.55 0.00 -0.92
C GLY A 61 -0.40 -1.53 -0.87
N ALA A 62 -1.46 -2.24 -1.24
CA ALA A 62 -1.46 -3.70 -1.33
C ALA A 62 -0.45 -4.20 -2.37
N MET A 63 0.23 -5.31 -2.07
CA MET A 63 1.29 -5.94 -2.89
C MET A 63 2.53 -5.06 -3.11
N ALA A 64 2.54 -3.80 -2.65
CA ALA A 64 3.69 -2.90 -2.70
C ALA A 64 4.60 -3.07 -1.47
N SER A 65 5.54 -2.17 -1.30
CA SER A 65 6.45 -2.06 -0.16
C SER A 65 6.84 -0.60 0.03
N LEU A 66 7.61 -0.31 1.07
CA LEU A 66 8.11 1.04 1.31
C LEU A 66 8.90 1.65 0.13
N HIS A 67 9.41 0.81 -0.78
CA HIS A 67 10.16 1.25 -1.97
C HIS A 67 9.31 2.11 -2.92
N THR A 68 7.99 1.99 -2.88
CA THR A 68 7.07 2.85 -3.66
C THR A 68 7.25 4.33 -3.33
N TRP A 69 7.77 4.63 -2.13
CA TRP A 69 7.99 5.98 -1.64
C TRP A 69 9.38 6.55 -1.93
N GLU A 70 10.32 5.73 -2.46
CA GLU A 70 11.70 6.19 -2.69
C GLU A 70 11.77 7.50 -3.50
N PRO A 71 10.99 7.69 -4.60
CA PRO A 71 11.01 8.94 -5.32
C PRO A 71 10.51 10.14 -4.51
N TRP A 72 9.51 9.95 -3.64
CA TRP A 72 9.06 11.00 -2.74
C TRP A 72 10.05 11.26 -1.61
N VAL A 73 10.71 10.23 -1.08
CA VAL A 73 11.75 10.39 -0.05
C VAL A 73 12.90 11.28 -0.55
N GLU A 74 13.32 11.11 -1.81
CA GLU A 74 14.35 11.95 -2.43
C GLU A 74 13.95 13.44 -2.48
N ILE A 75 12.66 13.73 -2.69
CA ILE A 75 12.14 15.11 -2.81
C ILE A 75 11.80 15.68 -1.44
N LEU A 76 10.97 14.97 -0.67
CA LEU A 76 10.48 15.43 0.63
C LEU A 76 11.60 15.45 1.67
N GLY A 77 12.53 14.49 1.62
CA GLY A 77 13.64 14.37 2.56
C GLY A 77 14.61 15.55 2.58
N GLN A 78 14.54 16.44 1.57
CA GLN A 78 15.31 17.68 1.56
C GLN A 78 14.84 18.68 2.64
N ARG A 79 13.61 18.54 3.15
CA ARG A 79 12.98 19.48 4.09
C ARG A 79 12.31 18.80 5.28
N TYR A 80 11.87 17.56 5.12
CA TYR A 80 11.08 16.80 6.08
C TYR A 80 11.86 15.58 6.57
N ARG A 81 11.54 15.09 7.75
CA ARG A 81 11.94 13.75 8.22
C ARG A 81 10.91 12.75 7.71
N VAL A 82 11.32 11.84 6.83
CA VAL A 82 10.41 10.91 6.16
C VAL A 82 10.62 9.50 6.70
N ILE A 83 9.57 8.92 7.25
CA ILE A 83 9.53 7.56 7.75
C ILE A 83 8.69 6.72 6.79
N THR A 84 9.25 5.64 6.28
CA THR A 84 8.55 4.66 5.46
C THR A 84 8.58 3.30 6.11
N LEU A 85 7.54 2.48 5.96
CA LEU A 85 7.47 1.18 6.61
C LEU A 85 6.80 0.14 5.71
N ASP A 86 7.16 -1.14 5.93
CA ASP A 86 6.48 -2.28 5.31
C ASP A 86 5.43 -2.83 6.26
N LEU A 87 4.17 -2.87 5.82
CA LEU A 87 3.08 -3.47 6.56
C LEU A 87 3.21 -5.01 6.65
N PRO A 88 2.58 -5.67 7.63
CA PRO A 88 2.45 -7.14 7.68
C PRO A 88 2.00 -7.73 6.35
N ALA A 89 2.57 -8.85 5.94
CA ALA A 89 2.43 -9.53 4.65
C ALA A 89 3.05 -8.79 3.45
N HIS A 90 3.89 -7.76 3.65
CA HIS A 90 4.48 -6.97 2.57
C HIS A 90 5.97 -6.70 2.78
N GLY A 91 6.67 -6.40 1.67
CA GLY A 91 8.05 -5.98 1.66
C GLY A 91 8.98 -6.91 2.45
N LEU A 92 9.90 -6.34 3.22
CA LEU A 92 10.83 -7.11 4.06
C LEU A 92 10.24 -7.42 5.46
N THR A 93 9.09 -6.87 5.82
CA THR A 93 8.30 -7.34 6.97
C THR A 93 7.78 -8.75 6.69
N GLY A 94 7.17 -8.97 5.53
CA GLY A 94 6.69 -10.27 5.10
C GLY A 94 5.65 -10.90 6.02
N ALA A 95 5.65 -12.23 6.08
CA ALA A 95 4.76 -12.97 6.97
C ALA A 95 5.09 -12.70 8.45
N VAL A 96 4.04 -12.55 9.28
CA VAL A 96 4.19 -12.33 10.72
C VAL A 96 3.74 -13.55 11.51
N PRO A 97 4.38 -13.85 12.67
CA PRO A 97 4.09 -15.07 13.46
C PRO A 97 2.64 -15.14 13.93
N SER A 98 1.99 -14.01 14.22
CA SER A 98 0.60 -13.97 14.67
C SER A 98 -0.40 -14.35 13.56
N GLY A 99 -0.01 -14.23 12.27
CA GLY A 99 -0.93 -14.41 11.14
C GLY A 99 -1.98 -13.32 11.01
N GLU A 100 -1.80 -12.19 11.68
CA GLU A 100 -2.73 -11.05 11.66
C GLU A 100 -2.33 -10.06 10.57
N TYR A 101 -3.23 -9.86 9.60
CA TYR A 101 -2.99 -9.05 8.40
C TYR A 101 -4.13 -8.06 8.13
N GLY A 102 -4.97 -7.79 9.12
CA GLY A 102 -6.11 -6.88 9.02
C GLY A 102 -5.77 -5.42 9.28
N ALA A 103 -6.80 -4.57 9.26
CA ALA A 103 -6.66 -3.12 9.46
C ALA A 103 -6.04 -2.78 10.83
N GLU A 104 -6.41 -3.49 11.89
CA GLU A 104 -5.85 -3.32 13.23
C GLU A 104 -4.35 -3.62 13.28
N ALA A 105 -3.89 -4.69 12.62
CA ALA A 105 -2.46 -5.00 12.54
C ALA A 105 -1.67 -3.89 11.82
N PHE A 106 -2.31 -3.20 10.87
CA PHE A 106 -1.68 -2.09 10.15
C PHE A 106 -1.58 -0.84 11.02
N THR A 107 -2.65 -0.46 11.73
CA THR A 107 -2.62 0.70 12.64
C THR A 107 -1.65 0.46 13.80
N GLN A 108 -1.60 -0.75 14.36
CA GLN A 108 -0.60 -1.14 15.36
C GLN A 108 0.83 -1.07 14.83
N THR A 109 1.06 -1.44 13.57
CA THR A 109 2.40 -1.35 12.95
C THR A 109 2.83 0.10 12.77
N ILE A 110 1.92 0.98 12.34
CA ILE A 110 2.18 2.44 12.25
C ILE A 110 2.54 2.98 13.62
N ASP A 111 1.76 2.64 14.65
CA ASP A 111 1.99 3.11 16.02
C ASP A 111 3.33 2.64 16.58
N ALA A 112 3.67 1.36 16.37
CA ALA A 112 4.91 0.77 16.83
C ALA A 112 6.14 1.44 16.19
N VAL A 113 6.10 1.68 14.87
CA VAL A 113 7.20 2.38 14.18
C VAL A 113 7.30 3.83 14.62
N ALA A 114 6.17 4.54 14.75
CA ALA A 114 6.18 5.93 15.23
C ALA A 114 6.77 6.05 16.66
N ASN A 115 6.44 5.10 17.54
CA ASN A 115 7.01 5.04 18.90
C ASN A 115 8.50 4.71 18.88
N GLU A 116 8.94 3.76 18.06
CA GLU A 116 10.35 3.36 17.92
C GLU A 116 11.24 4.54 17.49
N VAL A 117 10.73 5.37 16.57
CA VAL A 117 11.48 6.55 16.09
C VAL A 117 11.21 7.83 16.89
N GLY A 118 10.47 7.72 18.00
CA GLY A 118 10.24 8.80 18.97
C GLY A 118 9.32 9.91 18.46
N LEU A 119 8.27 9.59 17.72
CA LEU A 119 7.30 10.57 17.24
C LEU A 119 6.09 10.66 18.17
N ASP A 120 5.87 11.82 18.75
CA ASP A 120 4.62 12.15 19.46
C ASP A 120 3.50 12.51 18.47
N THR A 121 3.81 13.36 17.49
CA THR A 121 2.90 13.78 16.44
C THR A 121 3.58 13.78 15.07
N PHE A 122 2.81 13.52 14.01
CA PHE A 122 3.34 13.43 12.64
C PHE A 122 2.25 13.64 11.60
N VAL A 123 2.67 13.97 10.39
CA VAL A 123 1.84 13.87 9.18
C VAL A 123 1.79 12.39 8.78
N LEU A 124 0.61 11.85 8.52
CA LEU A 124 0.45 10.47 8.08
C LEU A 124 -0.09 10.42 6.66
N GLY A 125 0.65 9.77 5.77
CA GLY A 125 0.25 9.57 4.40
C GLY A 125 0.19 8.10 4.00
N GLY A 126 -0.65 7.78 3.01
CA GLY A 126 -0.72 6.42 2.51
C GLY A 126 -1.40 6.29 1.16
N ASN A 127 -0.93 5.29 0.39
CA ASN A 127 -1.51 4.95 -0.90
C ASN A 127 -2.44 3.74 -0.75
N SER A 128 -3.58 3.75 -1.43
CA SER A 128 -4.48 2.61 -1.56
C SER A 128 -4.85 2.01 -0.19
N MET A 129 -4.46 0.77 0.07
CA MET A 129 -4.59 0.11 1.38
C MET A 129 -3.93 0.90 2.52
N GLY A 130 -2.75 1.49 2.28
CA GLY A 130 -2.07 2.35 3.22
C GLY A 130 -2.85 3.63 3.51
N GLY A 131 -3.54 4.20 2.53
CA GLY A 131 -4.49 5.30 2.73
C GLY A 131 -5.67 4.88 3.63
N GLY A 132 -6.16 3.66 3.43
CA GLY A 132 -7.15 3.05 4.32
C GLY A 132 -6.66 2.87 5.76
N ALA A 133 -5.38 2.52 5.95
CA ALA A 133 -4.75 2.47 7.27
C ALA A 133 -4.55 3.87 7.86
N THR A 134 -4.24 4.87 7.02
CA THR A 134 -4.04 6.27 7.42
C THR A 134 -5.28 6.86 8.11
N TRP A 135 -6.43 6.85 7.44
CA TRP A 135 -7.62 7.44 8.04
C TRP A 135 -8.16 6.63 9.24
N ARG A 136 -7.96 5.30 9.26
CA ARG A 136 -8.28 4.48 10.45
C ARG A 136 -7.40 4.85 11.64
N TYR A 137 -6.09 4.93 11.43
CA TYR A 137 -5.17 5.36 12.48
C TYR A 137 -5.52 6.75 13.02
N ALA A 138 -5.88 7.68 12.14
CA ALA A 138 -6.31 9.02 12.55
C ALA A 138 -7.61 9.01 13.40
N LEU A 139 -8.54 8.10 13.13
CA LEU A 139 -9.73 7.90 13.97
C LEU A 139 -9.39 7.33 15.35
N GLU A 140 -8.44 6.39 15.41
CA GLU A 140 -8.00 5.74 16.65
C GLU A 140 -7.10 6.68 17.50
N HIS A 141 -6.26 7.47 16.84
CA HIS A 141 -5.23 8.32 17.46
C HIS A 141 -5.26 9.77 16.95
N PRO A 142 -6.41 10.49 17.03
CA PRO A 142 -6.57 11.80 16.40
C PRO A 142 -5.59 12.86 16.91
N GLN A 143 -5.06 12.70 18.13
CA GLN A 143 -4.08 13.61 18.72
C GLN A 143 -2.66 13.41 18.20
N ARG A 144 -2.36 12.28 17.55
CA ARG A 144 -1.05 11.97 16.98
C ARG A 144 -0.89 12.42 15.53
N VAL A 145 -1.99 12.56 14.79
CA VAL A 145 -1.97 12.92 13.37
C VAL A 145 -2.20 14.40 13.21
N THR A 146 -1.18 15.13 12.75
CA THR A 146 -1.26 16.59 12.54
C THR A 146 -1.89 16.94 11.19
N ALA A 147 -1.72 16.10 10.17
CA ALA A 147 -2.36 16.20 8.87
C ALA A 147 -2.35 14.84 8.17
N MET A 148 -3.20 14.65 7.16
CA MET A 148 -3.26 13.42 6.37
C MET A 148 -2.95 13.68 4.89
N VAL A 149 -2.33 12.68 4.22
CA VAL A 149 -2.14 12.64 2.77
C VAL A 149 -2.71 11.31 2.24
N LEU A 150 -3.84 11.35 1.57
CA LEU A 150 -4.53 10.18 1.04
C LEU A 150 -4.29 10.09 -0.47
N VAL A 151 -3.55 9.08 -0.90
CA VAL A 151 -3.17 8.87 -2.31
C VAL A 151 -3.93 7.65 -2.84
N ASP A 152 -4.88 7.87 -3.76
CA ASP A 152 -5.72 6.79 -4.33
C ASP A 152 -6.23 5.83 -3.24
N SER A 153 -6.71 6.39 -2.15
CA SER A 153 -6.95 5.71 -0.88
C SER A 153 -8.15 4.77 -0.94
N VAL A 154 -8.03 3.60 -0.30
CA VAL A 154 -9.20 2.74 -0.05
C VAL A 154 -10.19 3.51 0.82
N PRO A 155 -11.43 3.73 0.34
CA PRO A 155 -12.48 4.38 1.12
C PRO A 155 -13.07 3.42 2.16
N PRO A 156 -13.88 3.92 3.11
CA PRO A 156 -14.70 3.07 3.97
C PRO A 156 -15.52 2.07 3.17
N ALA A 157 -15.59 0.81 3.64
CA ALA A 157 -16.26 -0.29 2.92
C ALA A 157 -17.74 0.01 2.62
N SER A 158 -18.39 0.79 3.46
CA SER A 158 -19.79 1.22 3.29
C SER A 158 -20.02 2.09 2.04
N TRP A 159 -19.02 2.87 1.60
CA TRP A 159 -19.14 3.71 0.40
C TRP A 159 -19.09 2.90 -0.89
N GLN A 160 -18.51 1.71 -0.85
CA GLN A 160 -18.40 0.81 -2.02
C GLN A 160 -19.74 0.23 -2.45
N GLY A 161 -20.78 0.30 -1.61
CA GLY A 161 -22.12 -0.19 -1.91
C GLY A 161 -23.03 0.80 -2.64
N GLU A 162 -22.75 2.10 -2.56
CA GLU A 162 -23.60 3.17 -3.09
C GLU A 162 -23.29 3.55 -4.55
N SER A 163 -22.16 3.15 -5.09
CA SER A 163 -21.88 3.32 -6.52
C SER A 163 -22.69 2.31 -7.33
N GLU A 164 -23.74 2.76 -8.03
CA GLU A 164 -24.59 1.96 -8.91
C GLU A 164 -23.86 1.35 -10.11
N ASP A 165 -22.60 1.69 -10.35
CA ASP A 165 -21.79 1.17 -11.43
C ASP A 165 -21.20 -0.20 -11.13
N SER A 166 -22.06 -1.23 -11.29
CA SER A 166 -21.60 -2.64 -11.35
C SER A 166 -20.59 -2.91 -12.49
N GLU A 167 -20.45 -2.01 -13.44
CA GLU A 167 -19.45 -2.08 -14.53
C GLU A 167 -18.04 -1.71 -14.05
N SER A 168 -17.88 -0.73 -13.17
CA SER A 168 -16.56 -0.33 -12.64
C SER A 168 -15.91 -1.43 -11.80
N ARG A 169 -16.72 -2.26 -11.12
CA ARG A 169 -16.20 -3.44 -10.39
C ARG A 169 -15.68 -4.56 -11.29
N ARG A 170 -16.02 -4.54 -12.60
CA ARG A 170 -15.58 -5.53 -13.60
C ARG A 170 -14.33 -5.08 -14.35
N SER A 171 -13.95 -3.82 -14.26
CA SER A 171 -12.85 -3.24 -15.05
C SER A 171 -11.49 -3.28 -14.36
N GLY A 172 -11.41 -3.62 -13.07
CA GLY A 172 -10.15 -3.71 -12.34
C GLY A 172 -9.23 -4.85 -12.85
N PRO A 173 -7.93 -4.81 -12.48
CA PRO A 173 -6.97 -5.83 -12.90
C PRO A 173 -7.48 -7.25 -12.63
N VAL A 174 -7.34 -8.14 -13.62
CA VAL A 174 -7.81 -9.54 -13.56
C VAL A 174 -7.29 -10.26 -12.31
N ALA A 175 -6.07 -9.94 -11.88
CA ALA A 175 -5.46 -10.49 -10.66
C ALA A 175 -6.36 -10.31 -9.43
N PHE A 176 -6.94 -9.12 -9.22
CA PHE A 176 -7.82 -8.86 -8.06
C PHE A 176 -9.15 -9.63 -8.14
N SER A 177 -9.69 -9.80 -9.36
CA SER A 177 -10.92 -10.57 -9.54
C SER A 177 -10.71 -12.06 -9.28
N LEU A 178 -9.55 -12.61 -9.68
CA LEU A 178 -9.15 -13.99 -9.40
C LEU A 178 -8.90 -14.21 -7.91
N LEU A 179 -8.18 -13.32 -7.25
CA LEU A 179 -7.88 -13.41 -5.81
C LEU A 179 -9.15 -13.37 -4.93
N ARG A 180 -10.26 -12.83 -5.41
CA ARG A 180 -11.56 -12.92 -4.73
C ARG A 180 -12.19 -14.31 -4.78
N GLN A 181 -11.73 -15.21 -5.68
CA GLN A 181 -12.26 -16.56 -5.82
C GLN A 181 -11.53 -17.53 -4.87
N GLY A 182 -12.26 -18.15 -3.93
CA GLY A 182 -11.68 -19.10 -2.95
C GLY A 182 -10.95 -20.28 -3.61
N TRP A 183 -11.49 -20.85 -4.71
CA TRP A 183 -10.83 -21.92 -5.44
C TRP A 183 -9.50 -21.48 -6.05
N PHE A 184 -9.41 -20.24 -6.54
CA PHE A 184 -8.16 -19.71 -7.10
C PHE A 184 -7.12 -19.51 -6.00
N ARG A 185 -7.50 -18.92 -4.86
CA ARG A 185 -6.58 -18.75 -3.71
C ARG A 185 -5.99 -20.07 -3.23
N ALA A 186 -6.78 -21.16 -3.26
CA ALA A 186 -6.31 -22.47 -2.83
C ALA A 186 -5.14 -23.01 -3.67
N ILE A 187 -5.03 -22.60 -4.95
CA ILE A 187 -3.96 -23.01 -5.85
C ILE A 187 -2.92 -21.92 -6.11
N ALA A 188 -3.29 -20.65 -5.92
CA ALA A 188 -2.44 -19.49 -6.22
C ALA A 188 -1.12 -19.48 -5.43
N GLY A 189 -1.13 -20.06 -4.23
CA GLY A 189 0.09 -20.22 -3.42
C GLY A 189 1.17 -21.11 -4.03
N ALA A 190 0.83 -21.89 -5.06
CA ALA A 190 1.78 -22.77 -5.76
C ALA A 190 2.08 -22.30 -7.19
N LEU A 191 1.28 -21.37 -7.74
CA LEU A 191 1.45 -20.89 -9.11
C LEU A 191 2.49 -19.77 -9.21
N ASP A 192 3.21 -19.69 -10.34
CA ASP A 192 4.04 -18.52 -10.64
C ASP A 192 3.17 -17.27 -10.83
N PRO A 193 3.28 -16.22 -9.98
CA PRO A 193 2.48 -15.02 -10.10
C PRO A 193 2.99 -14.02 -11.15
N ALA A 194 4.16 -14.23 -11.78
CA ALA A 194 4.81 -13.28 -12.68
C ALA A 194 3.89 -12.71 -13.77
N PRO A 195 3.07 -13.54 -14.50
CA PRO A 195 2.17 -13.00 -15.53
C PRO A 195 1.11 -12.06 -14.96
N LEU A 196 0.57 -12.39 -13.78
CA LEU A 196 -0.47 -11.57 -13.12
C LEU A 196 0.11 -10.28 -12.53
N ILE A 197 1.34 -10.32 -12.00
CA ILE A 197 2.04 -9.16 -11.47
C ILE A 197 2.32 -8.17 -12.59
N GLY A 198 2.93 -8.60 -13.70
CA GLY A 198 3.25 -7.73 -14.82
C GLY A 198 1.99 -7.08 -15.45
N GLN A 199 0.89 -7.83 -15.57
CA GLN A 199 -0.39 -7.30 -16.05
C GLN A 199 -1.00 -6.32 -15.04
N GLY A 200 -0.99 -6.67 -13.75
CA GLY A 200 -1.54 -5.85 -12.68
C GLY A 200 -0.83 -4.50 -12.55
N LEU A 201 0.52 -4.51 -12.64
CA LEU A 201 1.30 -3.28 -12.61
C LEU A 201 1.00 -2.39 -13.81
N ARG A 202 1.00 -2.92 -15.04
CA ARG A 202 0.65 -2.11 -16.21
C ARG A 202 -0.72 -1.46 -16.08
N ALA A 203 -1.71 -2.20 -15.60
CA ALA A 203 -3.04 -1.64 -15.37
C ALA A 203 -3.04 -0.58 -14.24
N ALA A 204 -2.37 -0.83 -13.12
CA ALA A 204 -2.32 0.11 -12.00
C ALA A 204 -1.58 1.41 -12.34
N TYR A 205 -0.54 1.33 -13.16
CA TYR A 205 0.26 2.48 -13.62
C TYR A 205 -0.22 3.07 -14.96
N ASN A 206 -1.43 2.78 -15.39
CA ASN A 206 -2.00 3.28 -16.64
C ASN A 206 -1.04 3.10 -17.85
N ASP A 207 -0.42 1.92 -17.99
CA ASP A 207 0.60 1.60 -18.99
C ASP A 207 1.80 2.59 -19.03
N SER A 208 2.09 3.27 -17.92
CA SER A 208 3.21 4.21 -17.78
C SER A 208 4.56 3.55 -18.13
N PRO A 209 5.47 4.27 -18.80
CA PRO A 209 6.81 3.78 -19.11
C PRO A 209 7.69 3.54 -17.88
N VAL A 210 7.30 3.97 -16.69
CA VAL A 210 7.99 3.65 -15.42
C VAL A 210 7.90 2.17 -15.06
N VAL A 211 6.94 1.43 -15.65
CA VAL A 211 6.81 -0.02 -15.46
C VAL A 211 7.90 -0.76 -16.26
N THR A 212 9.12 -0.69 -15.76
CA THR A 212 10.29 -1.39 -16.28
C THR A 212 10.32 -2.85 -15.80
N GLU A 213 11.16 -3.68 -16.42
CA GLU A 213 11.43 -5.05 -15.94
C GLU A 213 11.93 -5.03 -14.48
N ALA A 214 12.82 -4.12 -14.12
CA ALA A 214 13.34 -3.99 -12.75
C ALA A 214 12.21 -3.66 -11.73
N LEU A 215 11.22 -2.86 -12.12
CA LEU A 215 10.05 -2.60 -11.29
C LEU A 215 9.21 -3.87 -11.11
N VAL A 216 8.94 -4.59 -12.19
CA VAL A 216 8.21 -5.87 -12.16
C VAL A 216 8.94 -6.90 -11.29
N ASP A 217 10.26 -7.03 -11.45
CA ASP A 217 11.09 -7.92 -10.64
C ASP A 217 11.02 -7.56 -9.15
N ARG A 218 11.04 -6.28 -8.79
CA ARG A 218 10.93 -5.83 -7.40
C ARG A 218 9.61 -6.30 -6.78
N TYR A 219 8.49 -6.08 -7.45
CA TYR A 219 7.18 -6.53 -6.96
C TYR A 219 7.10 -8.06 -6.89
N TYR A 220 7.61 -8.74 -7.91
CA TYR A 220 7.63 -10.20 -7.97
C TYR A 220 8.44 -10.80 -6.81
N GLU A 221 9.69 -10.40 -6.65
CA GLU A 221 10.58 -11.00 -5.66
C GLU A 221 10.14 -10.70 -4.22
N LEU A 222 9.59 -9.50 -3.95
CA LEU A 222 9.04 -9.17 -2.63
C LEU A 222 7.79 -9.99 -2.30
N ILE A 223 6.92 -10.28 -3.29
CA ILE A 223 5.78 -11.18 -3.13
C ILE A 223 6.24 -12.63 -2.94
N MET A 224 7.28 -13.04 -3.67
CA MET A 224 7.83 -14.40 -3.61
C MET A 224 8.73 -14.64 -2.39
N ARG A 225 9.02 -13.62 -1.58
CA ARG A 225 9.74 -13.79 -0.32
C ARG A 225 9.03 -14.82 0.56
N ASP A 226 9.78 -15.76 1.12
CA ASP A 226 9.28 -16.90 1.89
C ASP A 226 8.15 -16.52 2.88
N GLY A 227 7.01 -17.19 2.76
CA GLY A 227 5.79 -16.98 3.53
C GLY A 227 4.94 -15.77 3.13
N THR A 228 5.46 -14.79 2.38
CA THR A 228 4.74 -13.54 2.02
C THR A 228 3.52 -13.83 1.16
N ARG A 229 3.67 -14.67 0.14
CA ARG A 229 2.58 -15.05 -0.76
C ARG A 229 1.42 -15.73 -0.02
N ALA A 230 1.74 -16.65 0.88
CA ALA A 230 0.74 -17.31 1.73
C ALA A 230 0.03 -16.30 2.66
N ALA A 231 0.76 -15.35 3.23
CA ALA A 231 0.23 -14.28 4.08
C ALA A 231 -0.73 -13.36 3.29
N ILE A 232 -0.36 -12.95 2.07
CA ILE A 232 -1.22 -12.14 1.19
C ILE A 232 -2.53 -12.88 0.87
N LEU A 233 -2.45 -14.18 0.53
CA LEU A 233 -3.62 -14.98 0.19
C LEU A 233 -4.54 -15.22 1.40
N GLY A 234 -3.97 -15.38 2.60
CA GLY A 234 -4.72 -15.54 3.85
C GLY A 234 -5.43 -14.25 4.29
N ARG A 235 -4.87 -13.09 3.97
CA ARG A 235 -5.42 -11.78 4.36
C ARG A 235 -6.80 -11.48 3.78
N THR A 236 -7.12 -12.00 2.61
CA THR A 236 -8.40 -11.71 1.93
C THR A 236 -9.62 -12.10 2.74
N ASP A 237 -9.48 -13.02 3.71
CA ASP A 237 -10.57 -13.42 4.59
C ASP A 237 -10.76 -12.44 5.77
N SER A 238 -9.70 -11.69 6.16
CA SER A 238 -9.74 -10.71 7.25
C SER A 238 -10.40 -9.38 6.85
N TYR A 239 -10.39 -9.02 5.56
CA TYR A 239 -11.03 -7.79 5.06
C TYR A 239 -12.57 -7.88 5.01
N SER A 240 -13.12 -9.09 4.87
CA SER A 240 -14.56 -9.30 4.76
C SER A 240 -15.32 -9.15 6.09
N ASN A 241 -14.61 -9.16 7.23
CA ASN A 241 -15.19 -9.15 8.56
C ASN A 241 -14.98 -7.84 9.34
N ALA A 242 -14.22 -6.89 8.81
CA ALA A 242 -13.96 -5.62 9.46
C ALA A 242 -14.99 -4.57 9.01
N ASP A 243 -15.61 -3.91 9.97
CA ASP A 243 -16.53 -2.78 9.85
C ASP A 243 -17.97 -3.09 9.41
N THR A 244 -18.74 -3.65 10.35
CA THR A 244 -20.22 -3.60 10.30
C THR A 244 -20.77 -2.20 10.64
N LYS A 245 -19.92 -1.26 11.12
CA LYS A 245 -20.31 0.11 11.47
C LYS A 245 -19.60 1.09 10.52
N MET A 246 -20.36 1.95 9.88
CA MET A 246 -19.81 3.04 9.06
C MET A 246 -18.92 3.94 9.92
N PRO A 247 -17.61 4.10 9.58
CA PRO A 247 -16.80 5.10 10.24
C PRO A 247 -17.28 6.50 9.85
N ASP A 248 -17.46 7.36 10.83
CA ASP A 248 -17.79 8.77 10.61
C ASP A 248 -16.48 9.55 10.42
N LEU A 249 -16.12 9.85 9.16
CA LEU A 249 -14.93 10.62 8.86
C LEU A 249 -15.10 12.12 9.13
N SER A 250 -16.31 12.62 9.37
CA SER A 250 -16.55 14.04 9.67
C SER A 250 -15.93 14.49 10.99
N VAL A 251 -15.57 13.54 11.87
CA VAL A 251 -14.87 13.83 13.13
C VAL A 251 -13.38 14.08 12.94
N LEU A 252 -12.80 13.74 11.77
CA LEU A 252 -11.41 13.98 11.42
C LEU A 252 -11.23 15.44 11.00
N THR A 253 -10.80 16.29 11.93
CA THR A 253 -10.61 17.72 11.71
C THR A 253 -9.21 18.08 11.20
N GLN A 254 -8.32 17.11 11.11
CA GLN A 254 -6.96 17.29 10.60
C GLN A 254 -7.00 17.77 9.14
N PRO A 255 -6.17 18.77 8.76
CA PRO A 255 -5.98 19.10 7.36
C PRO A 255 -5.66 17.84 6.55
N THR A 256 -6.34 17.65 5.42
CA THR A 256 -6.18 16.46 4.59
C THR A 256 -5.93 16.85 3.15
N LEU A 257 -4.89 16.30 2.54
CA LEU A 257 -4.67 16.32 1.11
C LEU A 257 -5.10 14.98 0.51
N VAL A 258 -6.02 15.04 -0.44
CA VAL A 258 -6.41 13.89 -1.27
C VAL A 258 -5.78 14.04 -2.65
N ILE A 259 -4.97 13.07 -3.05
CA ILE A 259 -4.35 12.99 -4.38
C ILE A 259 -4.95 11.78 -5.09
N TRP A 260 -5.29 11.96 -6.38
CA TRP A 260 -5.87 10.87 -7.18
C TRP A 260 -5.44 10.93 -8.64
N GLY A 261 -5.17 9.76 -9.23
CA GLY A 261 -5.06 9.61 -10.67
C GLY A 261 -6.44 9.41 -11.31
N ALA A 262 -6.79 10.22 -12.30
CA ALA A 262 -8.06 10.07 -13.02
C ALA A 262 -8.15 8.78 -13.83
N GLN A 263 -7.00 8.18 -14.15
CA GLN A 263 -6.88 6.91 -14.89
C GLN A 263 -6.74 5.70 -13.94
N ASP A 264 -7.02 5.87 -12.65
CA ASP A 264 -6.97 4.77 -11.68
C ASP A 264 -7.97 3.66 -12.05
N SER A 265 -7.44 2.51 -12.48
CA SER A 265 -8.21 1.32 -12.83
C SER A 265 -8.50 0.39 -11.63
N VAL A 266 -7.95 0.72 -10.44
CA VAL A 266 -8.07 -0.08 -9.21
C VAL A 266 -9.17 0.47 -8.31
N ILE A 267 -9.13 1.77 -8.02
CA ILE A 267 -10.12 2.49 -7.22
C ILE A 267 -10.59 3.71 -8.03
N PRO A 268 -11.86 3.77 -8.43
CA PRO A 268 -12.34 4.83 -9.30
C PRO A 268 -12.20 6.22 -8.65
N VAL A 269 -11.90 7.23 -9.45
CA VAL A 269 -11.71 8.63 -9.01
C VAL A 269 -12.94 9.22 -8.29
N SER A 270 -14.12 8.63 -8.46
CA SER A 270 -15.33 9.00 -7.69
C SER A 270 -15.15 8.83 -6.19
N ALA A 271 -14.22 7.98 -5.74
CA ALA A 271 -13.90 7.86 -4.32
C ALA A 271 -13.22 9.11 -3.76
N ALA A 272 -12.46 9.87 -4.56
CA ALA A 272 -11.90 11.17 -4.15
C ALA A 272 -13.02 12.17 -3.78
N ALA A 273 -14.08 12.24 -4.59
CA ALA A 273 -15.24 13.09 -4.32
C ALA A 273 -16.00 12.67 -3.04
N ALA A 274 -16.02 11.35 -2.74
CA ALA A 274 -16.60 10.87 -1.48
C ALA A 274 -15.78 11.31 -0.26
N PHE A 275 -14.44 11.27 -0.32
CA PHE A 275 -13.58 11.83 0.72
C PHE A 275 -13.77 13.33 0.87
N GLU A 276 -13.87 14.07 -0.24
CA GLU A 276 -14.10 15.51 -0.24
C GLU A 276 -15.43 15.89 0.45
N THR A 277 -16.45 15.05 0.27
CA THR A 277 -17.76 15.24 0.93
C THR A 277 -17.71 14.92 2.44
N ALA A 278 -16.93 13.90 2.83
CA ALA A 278 -16.94 13.37 4.20
C ALA A 278 -15.96 14.08 5.14
N LEU A 279 -14.86 14.64 4.61
CA LEU A 279 -13.82 15.26 5.43
C LEU A 279 -14.05 16.79 5.53
N PRO A 280 -14.06 17.36 6.73
CA PRO A 280 -14.38 18.79 6.91
C PRO A 280 -13.27 19.75 6.48
N ASN A 281 -12.02 19.29 6.42
CA ASN A 281 -10.86 20.12 6.10
C ASN A 281 -9.99 19.40 5.05
N VAL A 282 -10.44 19.40 3.80
CA VAL A 282 -9.85 18.64 2.72
C VAL A 282 -9.50 19.53 1.51
N ARG A 283 -8.37 19.24 0.91
CA ARG A 283 -7.97 19.73 -0.42
C ARG A 283 -7.80 18.52 -1.33
N THR A 284 -8.46 18.52 -2.48
CA THR A 284 -8.40 17.44 -3.46
C THR A 284 -7.60 17.89 -4.70
N VAL A 285 -6.71 17.03 -5.17
CA VAL A 285 -5.94 17.20 -6.41
C VAL A 285 -6.09 15.95 -7.27
N ILE A 286 -6.61 16.12 -8.47
CA ILE A 286 -6.78 15.06 -9.47
C ILE A 286 -5.76 15.26 -10.58
N PHE A 287 -5.02 14.21 -10.93
CA PHE A 287 -4.11 14.21 -12.09
C PHE A 287 -4.77 13.45 -13.24
N ASP A 288 -5.09 14.14 -14.33
CA ASP A 288 -5.88 13.60 -15.45
C ASP A 288 -5.20 12.42 -16.18
N ASP A 289 -3.89 12.36 -16.11
CA ASP A 289 -3.01 11.46 -16.87
C ASP A 289 -2.38 10.33 -16.03
N LEU A 290 -2.58 10.31 -14.70
CA LEU A 290 -1.98 9.32 -13.81
C LEU A 290 -2.97 8.21 -13.41
N GLY A 291 -2.41 7.03 -13.11
CA GLY A 291 -3.11 5.84 -12.61
C GLY A 291 -3.15 5.77 -11.09
N HIS A 292 -3.08 4.54 -10.56
CA HIS A 292 -3.23 4.22 -9.13
C HIS A 292 -1.99 4.49 -8.27
N ILE A 293 -0.81 4.68 -8.91
CA ILE A 293 0.47 4.83 -8.20
C ILE A 293 1.13 6.17 -8.59
N PRO A 294 0.42 7.31 -8.43
CA PRO A 294 0.88 8.60 -8.94
C PRO A 294 2.20 9.06 -8.34
N MET A 295 2.56 8.60 -7.13
CA MET A 295 3.83 8.91 -6.48
C MET A 295 5.05 8.25 -7.14
N GLU A 296 4.87 7.18 -7.93
CA GLU A 296 5.92 6.57 -8.76
C GLU A 296 5.78 7.00 -10.24
N GLU A 297 4.56 7.29 -10.72
CA GLU A 297 4.31 7.67 -12.11
C GLU A 297 4.84 9.06 -12.44
N ASP A 298 4.57 10.03 -11.57
CA ASP A 298 5.12 11.40 -11.67
C ASP A 298 5.44 11.97 -10.27
N PRO A 299 6.55 11.55 -9.68
CA PRO A 299 6.92 11.94 -8.32
C PRO A 299 7.14 13.45 -8.17
N GLN A 300 7.60 14.14 -9.22
CA GLN A 300 7.87 15.57 -9.15
C GLN A 300 6.57 16.38 -9.00
N ARG A 301 5.57 16.09 -9.83
CA ARG A 301 4.28 16.79 -9.76
C ARG A 301 3.53 16.46 -8.47
N THR A 302 3.48 15.19 -8.11
CA THR A 302 2.72 14.72 -6.95
C THR A 302 3.35 15.14 -5.62
N ALA A 303 4.69 15.05 -5.48
CA ALA A 303 5.37 15.55 -4.29
C ALA A 303 5.30 17.09 -4.16
N ALA A 304 5.26 17.84 -5.27
CA ALA A 304 5.09 19.30 -5.22
C ALA A 304 3.76 19.71 -4.55
N GLU A 305 2.68 18.95 -4.79
CA GLU A 305 1.39 19.17 -4.11
C GLU A 305 1.47 18.88 -2.61
N VAL A 306 2.21 17.84 -2.23
CA VAL A 306 2.46 17.52 -0.81
C VAL A 306 3.29 18.63 -0.15
N VAL A 307 4.38 19.08 -0.77
CA VAL A 307 5.19 20.21 -0.26
C VAL A 307 4.34 21.46 -0.09
N SER A 308 3.57 21.84 -1.11
CA SER A 308 2.65 22.98 -1.06
C SER A 308 1.63 22.88 0.07
N PHE A 309 1.11 21.67 0.30
CA PHE A 309 0.16 21.41 1.38
C PHE A 309 0.81 21.53 2.75
N LEU A 310 1.99 20.91 2.95
CA LEU A 310 2.71 20.93 4.22
C LEU A 310 3.24 22.32 4.60
N GLU A 311 3.60 23.14 3.62
CA GLU A 311 4.02 24.55 3.83
C GLU A 311 2.84 25.47 4.24
N ALA A 312 1.61 25.03 4.04
CA ALA A 312 0.41 25.77 4.41
C ALA A 312 -0.17 25.40 5.79
N LEU A 313 0.39 24.36 6.45
CA LEU A 313 0.02 23.94 7.81
C LEU A 313 0.57 24.90 8.86
#